data_03ef47b61601d2f17ae7bc51674e70ed
#
_entry.id   03ef47b61601d2f17ae7bc51674e70ed
#
_cell.length_a   1.000
_cell.length_b   1.000
_cell.length_c   1.000
_cell.angle_alpha   90.00
_cell.angle_beta   90.00
_cell.angle_gamma   90.00
#
_symmetry.space_group_name_H-M   'P 1'
#
loop_
_entity.id
_entity.type
_entity.pdbx_description
1 polymer ?
#
loop_
_entity_poly.entity_id
_entity_poly.type
_entity_poly.pdbx_seq_one_letter_code
_entity_poly.pdbx_strand_id
1 'polypeptide(L)'
;MTKTAIITGANKGIGLAVAKNLISKNYQVILACRDISKGKMAQEFLGSNTKFLELDLSRPSSISQFVNQINSDYSEIDVLYNNAGLIYRDFELTEEGYESMLSVNYFGAYRLALMLLENLHRRSGRIVQVTSLSMYLARRFNLDGLHSMESFSPSNRYNLTNLLRSMFALELESKLKKTSISVAAAHPGVTKSRKSRPYEVKKIKKSFYTYFSTDIKTGIAPIVRAIEDENITAELVYAPKILGVYGRPSLMKYNKLVYDQELRGKIWSYTANELNLDI
;
A
#
# COMPACT_ATOMS: atom_id res chain seq x y z
N MET A 1 -5.30 -11.71 23.42
CA MET A 1 -5.80 -12.24 22.13
C MET A 1 -4.70 -12.08 21.09
N THR A 2 -4.58 -13.02 20.15
CA THR A 2 -3.64 -12.91 19.03
C THR A 2 -4.18 -11.91 18.02
N LYS A 3 -3.38 -10.91 17.63
CA LYS A 3 -3.77 -9.92 16.63
C LYS A 3 -3.71 -10.50 15.23
N THR A 4 -4.63 -10.08 14.35
CA THR A 4 -4.69 -10.52 12.95
C THR A 4 -4.33 -9.37 12.01
N ALA A 5 -3.40 -9.64 11.09
CA ALA A 5 -2.97 -8.66 10.09
C ALA A 5 -3.17 -9.19 8.66
N ILE A 6 -3.82 -8.40 7.81
CA ILE A 6 -3.87 -8.62 6.35
C ILE A 6 -2.72 -7.84 5.70
N ILE A 7 -1.91 -8.51 4.87
CA ILE A 7 -0.83 -7.88 4.11
C ILE A 7 -1.00 -8.17 2.63
N THR A 8 -1.25 -7.14 1.83
CA THR A 8 -1.36 -7.31 0.37
C THR A 8 0.03 -7.40 -0.27
N GLY A 9 0.18 -8.28 -1.28
CA GLY A 9 1.47 -8.52 -1.94
C GLY A 9 2.52 -9.18 -1.03
N ALA A 10 2.08 -10.01 -0.09
CA ALA A 10 2.93 -10.59 0.97
C ALA A 10 3.79 -11.78 0.54
N ASN A 11 3.70 -12.24 -0.70
CA ASN A 11 4.47 -13.41 -1.19
C ASN A 11 5.95 -13.13 -1.49
N LYS A 12 6.41 -11.89 -1.36
CA LYS A 12 7.81 -11.49 -1.65
C LYS A 12 8.17 -10.12 -1.07
N GLY A 13 9.47 -9.80 -1.09
CA GLY A 13 9.98 -8.45 -0.85
C GLY A 13 9.57 -7.87 0.51
N ILE A 14 9.11 -6.62 0.50
CA ILE A 14 8.72 -5.87 1.69
C ILE A 14 7.54 -6.55 2.40
N GLY A 15 6.48 -6.94 1.66
CA GLY A 15 5.32 -7.59 2.26
C GLY A 15 5.67 -8.88 3.01
N LEU A 16 6.49 -9.74 2.41
CA LEU A 16 6.96 -10.97 3.06
C LEU A 16 7.81 -10.68 4.31
N ALA A 17 8.66 -9.67 4.25
CA ALA A 17 9.51 -9.31 5.38
C ALA A 17 8.70 -8.69 6.54
N VAL A 18 7.68 -7.88 6.24
CA VAL A 18 6.72 -7.38 7.24
C VAL A 18 5.94 -8.55 7.84
N ALA A 19 5.43 -9.47 7.02
CA ALA A 19 4.74 -10.67 7.50
C ALA A 19 5.61 -11.46 8.50
N LYS A 20 6.86 -11.75 8.13
CA LYS A 20 7.81 -12.44 9.02
C LYS A 20 8.05 -11.68 10.34
N ASN A 21 8.14 -10.37 10.29
CA ASN A 21 8.32 -9.54 11.50
C ASN A 21 7.08 -9.58 12.39
N LEU A 22 5.88 -9.46 11.83
CA LEU A 22 4.63 -9.49 12.62
C LEU A 22 4.40 -10.87 13.26
N ILE A 23 4.73 -11.96 12.55
CA ILE A 23 4.67 -13.31 13.11
C ILE A 23 5.59 -13.43 14.33
N SER A 24 6.82 -12.88 14.28
CA SER A 24 7.73 -12.89 15.43
C SER A 24 7.23 -12.07 16.63
N LYS A 25 6.19 -11.26 16.41
CA LYS A 25 5.47 -10.48 17.43
C LYS A 25 4.09 -11.06 17.76
N ASN A 26 3.89 -12.33 17.46
CA ASN A 26 2.70 -13.09 17.79
C ASN A 26 1.42 -12.64 17.05
N TYR A 27 1.55 -12.13 15.82
CA TYR A 27 0.41 -11.90 14.94
C TYR A 27 0.09 -13.17 14.14
N GLN A 28 -1.20 -13.38 13.88
CA GLN A 28 -1.67 -14.20 12.76
C GLN A 28 -1.65 -13.32 11.50
N VAL A 29 -1.05 -13.79 10.42
CA VAL A 29 -0.89 -13.00 9.21
C VAL A 29 -1.59 -13.63 8.01
N ILE A 30 -2.49 -12.88 7.38
CA ILE A 30 -3.14 -13.24 6.14
C ILE A 30 -2.30 -12.69 4.98
N LEU A 31 -1.73 -13.61 4.19
CA LEU A 31 -0.91 -13.32 3.02
C LEU A 31 -1.81 -13.16 1.80
N ALA A 32 -2.21 -11.92 1.50
CA ALA A 32 -3.09 -11.61 0.38
C ALA A 32 -2.27 -11.31 -0.89
N CYS A 33 -2.31 -12.20 -1.90
CA CYS A 33 -1.59 -12.02 -3.15
C CYS A 33 -2.20 -12.78 -4.31
N ARG A 34 -1.95 -12.30 -5.54
CA ARG A 34 -2.55 -12.82 -6.77
C ARG A 34 -2.00 -14.19 -7.19
N ASP A 35 -0.71 -14.42 -7.01
CA ASP A 35 -0.02 -15.64 -7.46
C ASP A 35 -0.21 -16.73 -6.42
N ILE A 36 -1.09 -17.67 -6.71
CA ILE A 36 -1.47 -18.77 -5.81
C ILE A 36 -0.25 -19.63 -5.43
N SER A 37 0.57 -20.02 -6.41
CA SER A 37 1.75 -20.85 -6.17
C SER A 37 2.72 -20.16 -5.23
N LYS A 38 3.08 -18.89 -5.52
CA LYS A 38 3.98 -18.13 -4.66
C LYS A 38 3.37 -17.78 -3.30
N GLY A 39 2.04 -17.64 -3.22
CA GLY A 39 1.33 -17.43 -1.97
C GLY A 39 1.43 -18.64 -1.05
N LYS A 40 1.17 -19.84 -1.57
CA LYS A 40 1.32 -21.10 -0.84
C LYS A 40 2.76 -21.35 -0.40
N MET A 41 3.73 -21.13 -1.28
CA MET A 41 5.16 -21.22 -0.92
C MET A 41 5.56 -20.24 0.20
N ALA A 42 5.01 -19.02 0.19
CA ALA A 42 5.27 -18.05 1.25
C ALA A 42 4.64 -18.48 2.58
N GLN A 43 3.44 -19.04 2.55
CA GLN A 43 2.77 -19.59 3.74
C GLN A 43 3.59 -20.75 4.32
N GLU A 44 4.00 -21.68 3.50
CA GLU A 44 4.85 -22.82 3.92
C GLU A 44 6.17 -22.34 4.54
N PHE A 45 6.82 -21.36 3.92
CA PHE A 45 8.06 -20.76 4.42
C PHE A 45 7.90 -20.05 5.77
N LEU A 46 6.75 -19.39 6.01
CA LEU A 46 6.49 -18.62 7.23
C LEU A 46 5.87 -19.45 8.36
N GLY A 47 5.25 -20.59 8.04
CA GLY A 47 4.71 -21.53 9.02
C GLY A 47 3.25 -21.27 9.43
N SER A 48 2.82 -21.91 10.52
CA SER A 48 1.43 -22.04 10.95
C SER A 48 0.70 -20.75 11.29
N ASN A 49 1.43 -19.71 11.68
CA ASN A 49 0.82 -18.40 11.99
C ASN A 49 0.48 -17.59 10.74
N THR A 50 0.37 -18.25 9.59
CA THR A 50 0.00 -17.62 8.32
C THR A 50 -1.13 -18.36 7.61
N LYS A 51 -1.96 -17.59 6.93
CA LYS A 51 -2.98 -18.07 5.99
C LYS A 51 -2.79 -17.35 4.66
N PHE A 52 -2.59 -18.10 3.59
CA PHE A 52 -2.66 -17.53 2.24
C PHE A 52 -4.11 -17.43 1.79
N LEU A 53 -4.49 -16.28 1.24
CA LEU A 53 -5.74 -16.06 0.52
C LEU A 53 -5.44 -15.35 -0.80
N GLU A 54 -6.09 -15.80 -1.88
CA GLU A 54 -5.94 -15.19 -3.19
C GLU A 54 -6.55 -13.79 -3.20
N LEU A 55 -5.80 -12.81 -3.76
CA LEU A 55 -6.29 -11.44 -3.94
C LEU A 55 -5.63 -10.81 -5.17
N ASP A 56 -6.42 -10.54 -6.19
CA ASP A 56 -6.03 -9.69 -7.33
C ASP A 56 -6.71 -8.32 -7.21
N LEU A 57 -5.92 -7.29 -6.89
CA LEU A 57 -6.42 -5.92 -6.73
C LEU A 57 -6.85 -5.25 -8.05
N SER A 58 -6.55 -5.87 -9.20
CA SER A 58 -7.03 -5.39 -10.50
C SER A 58 -8.44 -5.90 -10.85
N ARG A 59 -9.01 -6.80 -10.03
CA ARG A 59 -10.28 -7.47 -10.31
C ARG A 59 -11.25 -7.29 -9.15
N PRO A 60 -12.34 -6.52 -9.30
CA PRO A 60 -13.34 -6.30 -8.25
C PRO A 60 -13.95 -7.60 -7.70
N SER A 61 -14.20 -8.57 -8.59
CA SER A 61 -14.71 -9.88 -8.19
C SER A 61 -13.75 -10.62 -7.24
N SER A 62 -12.45 -10.54 -7.48
CA SER A 62 -11.43 -11.12 -6.59
C SER A 62 -11.40 -10.41 -5.23
N ILE A 63 -11.54 -9.07 -5.21
CA ILE A 63 -11.60 -8.30 -3.97
C ILE A 63 -12.86 -8.70 -3.18
N SER A 64 -14.02 -8.79 -3.83
CA SER A 64 -15.27 -9.19 -3.19
C SER A 64 -15.19 -10.61 -2.63
N GLN A 65 -14.65 -11.57 -3.38
CA GLN A 65 -14.44 -12.94 -2.90
C GLN A 65 -13.51 -12.98 -1.69
N PHE A 66 -12.42 -12.24 -1.74
CA PHE A 66 -11.47 -12.12 -0.61
C PHE A 66 -12.16 -11.56 0.64
N VAL A 67 -12.92 -10.46 0.50
CA VAL A 67 -13.65 -9.85 1.64
C VAL A 67 -14.69 -10.80 2.20
N ASN A 68 -15.46 -11.50 1.35
CA ASN A 68 -16.43 -12.51 1.80
C ASN A 68 -15.74 -13.64 2.59
N GLN A 69 -14.56 -14.09 2.15
CA GLN A 69 -13.79 -15.09 2.89
C GLN A 69 -13.29 -14.54 4.24
N ILE A 70 -12.86 -13.26 4.29
CA ILE A 70 -12.51 -12.62 5.56
C ILE A 70 -13.71 -12.54 6.49
N ASN A 71 -14.88 -12.13 6.00
CA ASN A 71 -16.09 -12.04 6.79
C ASN A 71 -16.54 -13.40 7.36
N SER A 72 -16.29 -14.49 6.61
CA SER A 72 -16.60 -15.85 7.05
C SER A 72 -15.64 -16.37 8.10
N ASP A 73 -14.34 -16.12 7.94
CA ASP A 73 -13.28 -16.75 8.74
C ASP A 73 -12.85 -15.91 9.95
N TYR A 74 -13.09 -14.59 9.91
CA TYR A 74 -12.57 -13.65 10.91
C TYR A 74 -13.65 -12.64 11.32
N SER A 75 -13.94 -12.57 12.61
CA SER A 75 -14.86 -11.57 13.16
C SER A 75 -14.24 -10.17 13.19
N GLU A 76 -12.92 -10.09 13.35
CA GLU A 76 -12.16 -8.84 13.52
C GLU A 76 -10.79 -8.93 12.88
N ILE A 77 -10.33 -7.81 12.34
CA ILE A 77 -8.98 -7.61 11.80
C ILE A 77 -8.34 -6.41 12.50
N ASP A 78 -7.14 -6.59 13.03
CA ASP A 78 -6.42 -5.51 13.71
C ASP A 78 -5.66 -4.60 12.74
N VAL A 79 -5.11 -5.16 11.65
CA VAL A 79 -4.25 -4.41 10.73
C VAL A 79 -4.56 -4.78 9.28
N LEU A 80 -4.79 -3.77 8.44
CA LEU A 80 -4.71 -3.86 6.99
C LEU A 80 -3.46 -3.11 6.51
N TYR A 81 -2.45 -3.84 6.01
CA TYR A 81 -1.30 -3.24 5.34
C TYR A 81 -1.44 -3.34 3.82
N ASN A 82 -1.83 -2.23 3.20
CA ASN A 82 -1.92 -2.06 1.75
C ASN A 82 -0.52 -1.88 1.15
N ASN A 83 0.20 -2.99 0.97
CA ASN A 83 1.56 -3.03 0.46
C ASN A 83 1.66 -3.34 -1.03
N ALA A 84 0.72 -4.10 -1.59
CA ALA A 84 0.76 -4.48 -2.99
C ALA A 84 0.93 -3.27 -3.91
N GLY A 85 1.77 -3.43 -4.91
CA GLY A 85 2.00 -2.41 -5.92
C GLY A 85 2.90 -2.96 -7.02
N LEU A 86 2.76 -2.39 -8.20
CA LEU A 86 3.50 -2.76 -9.38
C LEU A 86 3.97 -1.53 -10.16
N ILE A 87 4.94 -1.76 -11.00
CA ILE A 87 5.42 -0.81 -11.98
C ILE A 87 5.41 -1.53 -13.32
N TYR A 88 4.55 -1.10 -14.24
CA TYR A 88 4.54 -1.56 -15.62
C TYR A 88 5.25 -0.57 -16.54
N ARG A 89 5.83 -1.08 -17.62
CA ARG A 89 6.47 -0.26 -18.65
C ARG A 89 5.50 0.15 -19.72
N ASP A 90 4.59 -0.75 -20.06
CA ASP A 90 3.64 -0.60 -21.14
C ASP A 90 2.27 -0.17 -20.60
N PHE A 91 1.51 0.48 -21.43
CA PHE A 91 0.14 0.82 -21.13
C PHE A 91 -0.74 -0.42 -21.27
N GLU A 92 -1.41 -0.78 -20.19
CA GLU A 92 -2.36 -1.90 -20.18
C GLU A 92 -3.63 -1.47 -19.44
N LEU A 93 -4.78 -1.89 -19.93
CA LEU A 93 -6.07 -1.71 -19.27
C LEU A 93 -6.49 -3.01 -18.58
N THR A 94 -7.17 -2.87 -17.45
CA THR A 94 -7.87 -3.97 -16.76
C THR A 94 -9.19 -4.30 -17.48
N GLU A 95 -9.85 -5.36 -17.06
CA GLU A 95 -11.19 -5.73 -17.54
C GLU A 95 -12.24 -4.62 -17.33
N GLU A 96 -12.06 -3.78 -16.30
CA GLU A 96 -12.90 -2.59 -16.04
C GLU A 96 -12.52 -1.36 -16.89
N GLY A 97 -11.50 -1.45 -17.74
CA GLY A 97 -11.04 -0.31 -18.55
C GLY A 97 -10.11 0.66 -17.80
N TYR A 98 -9.65 0.33 -16.60
CA TYR A 98 -8.71 1.16 -15.85
C TYR A 98 -7.25 0.87 -16.21
N GLU A 99 -6.42 1.90 -16.22
CA GLU A 99 -4.98 1.70 -16.39
C GLU A 99 -4.42 0.84 -15.22
N SER A 100 -3.65 -0.19 -15.57
CA SER A 100 -3.27 -1.27 -14.66
C SER A 100 -2.51 -0.84 -13.41
N MET A 101 -1.58 0.13 -13.49
CA MET A 101 -0.91 0.64 -12.28
C MET A 101 -1.85 1.43 -11.39
N LEU A 102 -2.74 2.24 -11.97
CA LEU A 102 -3.74 2.99 -11.22
C LEU A 102 -4.72 2.03 -10.53
N SER A 103 -5.18 1.03 -11.28
CA SER A 103 -6.09 0.00 -10.77
C SER A 103 -5.48 -0.72 -9.57
N VAL A 104 -4.31 -1.34 -9.72
CA VAL A 104 -3.71 -2.15 -8.63
C VAL A 104 -3.17 -1.29 -7.49
N ASN A 105 -2.46 -0.19 -7.83
CA ASN A 105 -1.77 0.59 -6.80
C ASN A 105 -2.71 1.48 -6.00
N TYR A 106 -3.82 1.93 -6.58
CA TYR A 106 -4.70 2.90 -5.94
C TYR A 106 -6.14 2.40 -5.81
N PHE A 107 -6.85 2.13 -6.90
CA PHE A 107 -8.27 1.78 -6.85
C PHE A 107 -8.54 0.48 -6.09
N GLY A 108 -7.77 -0.56 -6.33
CA GLY A 108 -7.90 -1.83 -5.62
C GLY A 108 -7.58 -1.71 -4.13
N ALA A 109 -6.57 -0.92 -3.76
CA ALA A 109 -6.25 -0.65 -2.36
C ALA A 109 -7.36 0.20 -1.67
N TYR A 110 -7.93 1.18 -2.37
CA TYR A 110 -9.07 1.97 -1.93
C TYR A 110 -10.28 1.05 -1.69
N ARG A 111 -10.69 0.27 -2.71
CA ARG A 111 -11.83 -0.66 -2.64
C ARG A 111 -11.67 -1.65 -1.48
N LEU A 112 -10.51 -2.29 -1.38
CA LEU A 112 -10.24 -3.25 -0.31
C LEU A 112 -10.35 -2.62 1.08
N ALA A 113 -9.78 -1.42 1.26
CA ALA A 113 -9.81 -0.74 2.55
C ALA A 113 -11.25 -0.41 2.98
N LEU A 114 -12.07 0.16 2.07
CA LEU A 114 -13.45 0.50 2.40
C LEU A 114 -14.32 -0.73 2.68
N MET A 115 -14.17 -1.80 1.89
CA MET A 115 -14.93 -3.03 2.08
C MET A 115 -14.56 -3.79 3.37
N LEU A 116 -13.39 -3.53 3.96
CA LEU A 116 -12.94 -4.16 5.21
C LEU A 116 -13.15 -3.28 6.46
N LEU A 117 -13.75 -2.09 6.34
CA LEU A 117 -13.92 -1.19 7.50
C LEU A 117 -14.72 -1.83 8.64
N GLU A 118 -15.73 -2.63 8.32
CA GLU A 118 -16.55 -3.33 9.33
C GLU A 118 -15.77 -4.40 10.08
N ASN A 119 -14.76 -5.02 9.43
CA ASN A 119 -13.91 -6.05 10.04
C ASN A 119 -12.74 -5.48 10.84
N LEU A 120 -12.38 -4.21 10.60
CA LEU A 120 -11.31 -3.60 11.34
C LEU A 120 -11.73 -3.37 12.79
N HIS A 121 -10.89 -3.80 13.69
CA HIS A 121 -11.18 -3.79 15.13
C HIS A 121 -11.56 -2.39 15.60
N ARG A 122 -12.78 -2.22 16.12
CA ARG A 122 -13.36 -0.92 16.50
C ARG A 122 -12.56 -0.14 17.54
N ARG A 123 -11.74 -0.80 18.35
CA ARG A 123 -10.93 -0.15 19.39
C ARG A 123 -9.50 0.12 18.98
N SER A 124 -8.96 -0.59 17.99
CA SER A 124 -7.55 -0.51 17.62
C SER A 124 -7.26 -0.85 16.15
N GLY A 125 -8.28 -0.82 15.28
CA GLY A 125 -8.14 -1.11 13.86
C GLY A 125 -7.16 -0.15 13.18
N ARG A 126 -6.29 -0.68 12.32
CA ARG A 126 -5.27 0.08 11.60
C ARG A 126 -5.25 -0.18 10.12
N ILE A 127 -5.18 0.89 9.36
CA ILE A 127 -4.91 0.85 7.93
C ILE A 127 -3.57 1.51 7.68
N VAL A 128 -2.59 0.76 7.18
CA VAL A 128 -1.28 1.30 6.78
C VAL A 128 -1.15 1.25 5.27
N GLN A 129 -1.05 2.42 4.66
CA GLN A 129 -0.91 2.55 3.21
C GLN A 129 0.57 2.70 2.84
N VAL A 130 1.08 1.80 1.97
CA VAL A 130 2.44 2.00 1.43
C VAL A 130 2.46 3.19 0.48
N THR A 131 3.52 3.98 0.56
CA THR A 131 3.82 5.05 -0.41
C THR A 131 5.30 5.01 -0.80
N SER A 132 5.77 6.00 -1.55
CA SER A 132 7.16 6.09 -2.02
C SER A 132 7.61 7.55 -2.10
N LEU A 133 8.92 7.79 -1.96
CA LEU A 133 9.52 9.10 -2.27
C LEU A 133 9.17 9.60 -3.69
N SER A 134 8.78 8.69 -4.58
CA SER A 134 8.33 9.05 -5.92
C SER A 134 7.11 9.98 -5.93
N MET A 135 6.34 10.04 -4.84
CA MET A 135 5.24 11.02 -4.68
C MET A 135 5.70 12.47 -4.79
N TYR A 136 6.95 12.79 -4.42
CA TYR A 136 7.50 14.15 -4.57
C TYR A 136 7.79 14.52 -6.02
N LEU A 137 7.89 13.54 -6.91
CA LEU A 137 8.09 13.74 -8.35
C LEU A 137 6.77 13.82 -9.11
N ALA A 138 5.64 13.57 -8.44
CA ALA A 138 4.32 13.71 -9.03
C ALA A 138 4.05 15.18 -9.37
N ARG A 139 3.55 15.41 -10.59
CA ARG A 139 3.15 16.73 -11.08
C ARG A 139 1.63 16.89 -10.97
N ARG A 140 1.13 18.11 -11.21
CA ARG A 140 -0.31 18.31 -11.42
C ARG A 140 -0.80 17.43 -12.56
N PHE A 141 -1.97 16.86 -12.42
CA PHE A 141 -2.58 15.93 -13.35
C PHE A 141 -4.05 16.28 -13.57
N ASN A 142 -4.60 15.82 -14.69
CA ASN A 142 -6.02 15.88 -14.97
C ASN A 142 -6.66 14.52 -14.69
N LEU A 143 -7.80 14.51 -14.02
CA LEU A 143 -8.55 13.29 -13.73
C LEU A 143 -9.12 12.65 -15.01
N ASP A 144 -9.57 13.47 -15.97
CA ASP A 144 -10.17 12.99 -17.22
C ASP A 144 -9.22 12.16 -18.09
N GLY A 145 -7.91 12.36 -17.94
CA GLY A 145 -6.89 11.65 -18.72
C GLY A 145 -6.25 10.46 -17.99
N LEU A 146 -6.75 10.05 -16.83
CA LEU A 146 -6.09 9.02 -16.02
C LEU A 146 -6.00 7.65 -16.70
N HIS A 147 -6.94 7.33 -17.58
CA HIS A 147 -7.01 6.05 -18.30
C HIS A 147 -6.62 6.18 -19.77
N SER A 148 -6.07 7.34 -20.20
CA SER A 148 -5.65 7.57 -21.57
C SER A 148 -4.21 7.11 -21.80
N MET A 149 -3.98 6.44 -22.92
CA MET A 149 -2.65 6.07 -23.43
C MET A 149 -1.80 7.32 -23.74
N GLU A 150 -2.41 8.37 -24.23
CA GLU A 150 -1.71 9.63 -24.56
C GLU A 150 -1.06 10.31 -23.36
N SER A 151 -1.70 10.21 -22.18
CA SER A 151 -1.18 10.76 -20.93
C SER A 151 -0.23 9.80 -20.20
N PHE A 152 -0.06 8.58 -20.70
CA PHE A 152 0.68 7.54 -20.01
C PHE A 152 2.20 7.73 -20.12
N SER A 153 2.85 7.71 -18.99
CA SER A 153 4.30 7.54 -18.85
C SER A 153 4.54 6.68 -17.61
N PRO A 154 5.27 5.56 -17.72
CA PRO A 154 5.46 4.62 -16.61
C PRO A 154 5.94 5.29 -15.31
N SER A 155 6.94 6.17 -15.41
CA SER A 155 7.46 6.88 -14.24
C SER A 155 6.47 7.89 -13.67
N ASN A 156 5.79 8.66 -14.52
CA ASN A 156 4.79 9.64 -14.07
C ASN A 156 3.58 8.93 -13.46
N ARG A 157 3.13 7.84 -14.05
CA ARG A 157 2.02 7.03 -13.51
C ARG A 157 2.38 6.44 -12.15
N TYR A 158 3.57 5.88 -12.00
CA TYR A 158 4.04 5.38 -10.70
C TYR A 158 4.13 6.50 -9.64
N ASN A 159 4.68 7.66 -10.02
CA ASN A 159 4.75 8.82 -9.13
C ASN A 159 3.35 9.27 -8.70
N LEU A 160 2.42 9.34 -9.63
CA LEU A 160 1.03 9.70 -9.39
C LEU A 160 0.35 8.70 -8.46
N THR A 161 0.48 7.39 -8.70
CA THR A 161 -0.17 6.39 -7.83
C THR A 161 0.33 6.47 -6.39
N ASN A 162 1.60 6.83 -6.14
CA ASN A 162 2.11 7.04 -4.79
C ASN A 162 1.63 8.36 -4.16
N LEU A 163 1.42 9.41 -4.96
CA LEU A 163 0.75 10.63 -4.51
C LEU A 163 -0.70 10.33 -4.08
N LEU A 164 -1.47 9.65 -4.93
CA LEU A 164 -2.87 9.27 -4.67
C LEU A 164 -3.00 8.40 -3.42
N ARG A 165 -2.10 7.45 -3.20
CA ARG A 165 -2.03 6.63 -1.98
C ARG A 165 -1.83 7.48 -0.73
N SER A 166 -0.97 8.49 -0.81
CA SER A 166 -0.72 9.40 0.32
C SER A 166 -1.94 10.28 0.58
N MET A 167 -2.59 10.77 -0.46
CA MET A 167 -3.85 11.54 -0.36
C MET A 167 -4.97 10.69 0.21
N PHE A 168 -5.10 9.43 -0.24
CA PHE A 168 -6.06 8.48 0.29
C PHE A 168 -5.89 8.25 1.79
N ALA A 169 -4.66 8.03 2.27
CA ALA A 169 -4.41 7.83 3.69
C ALA A 169 -4.86 9.02 4.53
N LEU A 170 -4.51 10.24 4.12
CA LEU A 170 -4.87 11.46 4.86
C LEU A 170 -6.37 11.76 4.79
N GLU A 171 -7.02 11.53 3.65
CA GLU A 171 -8.45 11.74 3.49
C GLU A 171 -9.26 10.69 4.27
N LEU A 172 -8.84 9.41 4.21
CA LEU A 172 -9.48 8.34 4.95
C LEU A 172 -9.38 8.57 6.47
N GLU A 173 -8.23 9.01 6.98
CA GLU A 173 -8.09 9.39 8.40
C GLU A 173 -9.11 10.48 8.76
N SER A 174 -9.25 11.51 7.91
CA SER A 174 -10.21 12.59 8.14
C SER A 174 -11.65 12.09 8.22
N LYS A 175 -12.02 11.16 7.33
CA LYS A 175 -13.38 10.57 7.32
C LYS A 175 -13.63 9.63 8.50
N LEU A 176 -12.59 8.96 8.99
CA LEU A 176 -12.68 8.01 10.09
C LEU A 176 -12.47 8.63 11.49
N LYS A 177 -12.37 9.95 11.62
CA LYS A 177 -12.13 10.67 12.90
C LYS A 177 -13.11 10.32 14.03
N LYS A 178 -14.32 9.90 13.69
CA LYS A 178 -15.36 9.50 14.68
C LYS A 178 -15.33 8.01 15.01
N THR A 179 -14.40 7.28 14.46
CA THR A 179 -14.19 5.86 14.71
C THR A 179 -12.90 5.63 15.49
N SER A 180 -12.66 4.42 15.93
CA SER A 180 -11.38 4.03 16.55
C SER A 180 -10.38 3.45 15.53
N ILE A 181 -10.67 3.52 14.24
CA ILE A 181 -9.78 3.06 13.17
C ILE A 181 -8.74 4.16 12.91
N SER A 182 -7.47 3.82 13.02
CA SER A 182 -6.35 4.71 12.74
C SER A 182 -5.78 4.45 11.36
N VAL A 183 -5.32 5.51 10.70
CA VAL A 183 -4.72 5.41 9.36
C VAL A 183 -3.30 5.96 9.38
N ALA A 184 -2.40 5.37 8.61
CA ALA A 184 -1.06 5.89 8.36
C ALA A 184 -0.60 5.63 6.93
N ALA A 185 0.37 6.39 6.48
CA ALA A 185 1.16 6.04 5.31
C ALA A 185 2.61 5.77 5.71
N ALA A 186 3.22 4.78 5.06
CA ALA A 186 4.59 4.40 5.35
C ALA A 186 5.40 4.18 4.05
N HIS A 187 6.67 4.60 4.08
CA HIS A 187 7.61 4.43 3.00
C HIS A 187 8.84 3.65 3.45
N PRO A 188 9.21 2.56 2.75
CA PRO A 188 10.30 1.66 3.17
C PRO A 188 11.72 2.21 2.93
N GLY A 189 11.86 3.42 2.37
CA GLY A 189 13.14 3.87 1.87
C GLY A 189 13.51 3.24 0.52
N VAL A 190 14.78 3.32 0.15
CA VAL A 190 15.31 2.64 -1.05
C VAL A 190 15.87 1.28 -0.62
N THR A 191 15.14 0.20 -0.93
CA THR A 191 15.50 -1.16 -0.50
C THR A 191 16.13 -2.00 -1.60
N LYS A 192 17.08 -2.87 -1.25
CA LYS A 192 17.70 -3.87 -2.15
C LYS A 192 16.73 -5.03 -2.39
N SER A 193 15.60 -4.78 -3.04
CA SER A 193 14.72 -5.86 -3.48
C SER A 193 15.24 -6.47 -4.78
N ARG A 194 15.55 -7.76 -4.77
CA ARG A 194 16.12 -8.48 -5.94
C ARG A 194 15.27 -8.45 -7.21
N LYS A 195 13.99 -8.05 -7.14
CA LYS A 195 13.04 -8.13 -8.25
C LYS A 195 12.38 -6.81 -8.67
N SER A 196 12.75 -5.69 -8.09
CA SER A 196 12.25 -4.39 -8.50
C SER A 196 13.10 -3.71 -9.60
N ARG A 197 13.82 -4.49 -10.43
CA ARG A 197 14.59 -3.97 -11.56
C ARG A 197 13.96 -4.35 -12.90
N PRO A 198 12.94 -3.65 -13.36
CA PRO A 198 12.60 -3.68 -14.78
C PRO A 198 13.21 -2.49 -15.53
N TYR A 199 13.93 -1.60 -14.89
CA TYR A 199 14.54 -0.44 -15.54
C TYR A 199 16.04 -0.61 -15.64
N GLU A 200 16.61 -0.50 -16.85
CA GLU A 200 18.01 -0.16 -17.04
C GLU A 200 18.26 1.24 -16.47
N VAL A 201 18.64 1.28 -15.21
CA VAL A 201 19.03 2.50 -14.54
C VAL A 201 20.33 2.94 -15.23
N LYS A 202 20.31 4.07 -15.95
CA LYS A 202 21.53 4.69 -16.50
C LYS A 202 22.65 4.60 -15.45
N LYS A 203 23.91 4.36 -15.87
CA LYS A 203 25.07 4.08 -14.99
C LYS A 203 25.15 4.96 -13.72
N ILE A 204 24.80 6.23 -13.80
CA ILE A 204 24.78 7.19 -12.69
C ILE A 204 23.72 6.84 -11.63
N LYS A 205 22.53 6.42 -12.04
CA LYS A 205 21.47 5.99 -11.12
C LYS A 205 21.78 4.64 -10.45
N LYS A 206 22.55 3.77 -11.11
CA LYS A 206 22.98 2.48 -10.57
C LYS A 206 23.95 2.67 -9.39
N SER A 207 24.89 3.63 -9.50
CA SER A 207 25.83 3.96 -8.42
C SER A 207 25.08 4.51 -7.19
N PHE A 208 24.21 5.49 -7.38
CA PHE A 208 23.37 6.05 -6.30
C PHE A 208 22.55 4.95 -5.61
N TYR A 209 21.86 4.10 -6.39
CA TYR A 209 21.07 2.99 -5.86
C TYR A 209 21.92 2.01 -5.05
N THR A 210 23.14 1.72 -5.48
CA THR A 210 24.05 0.79 -4.79
C THR A 210 24.53 1.34 -3.45
N TYR A 211 24.82 2.64 -3.38
CA TYR A 211 25.31 3.28 -2.14
C TYR A 211 24.19 3.58 -1.13
N PHE A 212 23.00 3.96 -1.59
CA PHE A 212 21.91 4.43 -0.72
C PHE A 212 20.82 3.41 -0.47
N SER A 213 20.85 2.22 -1.10
CA SER A 213 19.86 1.18 -0.82
C SER A 213 20.19 0.43 0.46
N THR A 214 19.19 0.29 1.31
CA THR A 214 19.24 -0.50 2.56
C THR A 214 18.82 -1.96 2.32
N ASP A 215 19.14 -2.84 3.26
CA ASP A 215 18.55 -4.16 3.29
C ASP A 215 17.04 -4.10 3.55
N ILE A 216 16.35 -5.18 3.24
CA ILE A 216 14.89 -5.24 3.43
C ILE A 216 14.52 -5.15 4.92
N LYS A 217 15.34 -5.72 5.82
CA LYS A 217 15.10 -5.70 7.26
C LYS A 217 15.07 -4.28 7.82
N THR A 218 16.01 -3.44 7.37
CA THR A 218 16.02 -2.02 7.71
C THR A 218 14.86 -1.27 7.04
N GLY A 219 14.54 -1.61 5.78
CA GLY A 219 13.46 -0.96 5.03
C GLY A 219 12.07 -1.19 5.58
N ILE A 220 11.82 -2.29 6.29
CA ILE A 220 10.50 -2.51 6.91
C ILE A 220 10.29 -1.73 8.21
N ALA A 221 11.34 -1.19 8.84
CA ALA A 221 11.25 -0.57 10.15
C ALA A 221 10.25 0.62 10.22
N PRO A 222 10.16 1.54 9.26
CA PRO A 222 9.12 2.57 9.25
C PRO A 222 7.70 2.00 9.15
N ILE A 223 7.52 0.91 8.40
CA ILE A 223 6.23 0.25 8.21
C ILE A 223 5.80 -0.43 9.51
N VAL A 224 6.71 -1.19 10.14
CA VAL A 224 6.45 -1.84 11.43
C VAL A 224 6.13 -0.78 12.49
N ARG A 225 6.85 0.34 12.50
CA ARG A 225 6.53 1.45 13.39
C ARG A 225 5.12 2.00 13.12
N ALA A 226 4.73 2.22 11.88
CA ALA A 226 3.38 2.68 11.54
C ALA A 226 2.29 1.68 11.97
N ILE A 227 2.59 0.37 11.97
CA ILE A 227 1.67 -0.66 12.45
C ILE A 227 1.53 -0.64 13.99
N GLU A 228 2.57 -0.27 14.74
CA GLU A 228 2.64 -0.43 16.19
C GLU A 228 2.59 0.88 16.98
N ASP A 229 2.78 2.03 16.35
CA ASP A 229 2.83 3.33 17.01
C ASP A 229 1.47 3.64 17.67
N GLU A 230 1.45 3.87 18.97
CA GLU A 230 0.23 4.23 19.70
C GLU A 230 -0.32 5.61 19.30
N ASN A 231 0.59 6.51 18.89
CA ASN A 231 0.26 7.84 18.41
C ASN A 231 0.29 7.92 16.87
N ILE A 232 -0.33 6.94 16.23
CA ILE A 232 -0.38 6.86 14.76
C ILE A 232 -1.13 8.05 14.17
N THR A 233 -0.64 8.54 13.04
CA THR A 233 -1.28 9.62 12.27
C THR A 233 -1.01 9.46 10.78
N ALA A 234 -1.97 9.89 9.95
CA ALA A 234 -1.77 10.07 8.52
C ALA A 234 -1.33 11.51 8.14
N GLU A 235 -1.16 12.42 9.08
CA GLU A 235 -0.69 13.78 8.77
C GLU A 235 0.76 13.83 8.28
N LEU A 236 1.55 12.82 8.65
CA LEU A 236 2.95 12.65 8.26
C LEU A 236 3.19 11.22 7.75
N VAL A 237 4.20 11.04 6.91
CA VAL A 237 4.58 9.71 6.43
C VAL A 237 5.68 9.10 7.30
N TYR A 238 5.50 7.86 7.71
CA TYR A 238 6.56 7.06 8.34
C TYR A 238 7.61 6.68 7.31
N ALA A 239 8.84 7.13 7.51
CA ALA A 239 9.92 6.95 6.56
C ALA A 239 11.28 6.87 7.27
N PRO A 240 12.35 6.41 6.62
CA PRO A 240 13.69 6.52 7.15
C PRO A 240 14.10 7.99 7.37
N LYS A 241 14.80 8.27 8.48
CA LYS A 241 15.09 9.64 8.95
C LYS A 241 15.91 10.47 7.94
N ILE A 242 16.88 9.85 7.26
CA ILE A 242 17.79 10.57 6.39
C ILE A 242 17.21 10.63 4.98
N LEU A 243 16.64 11.79 4.63
CA LEU A 243 16.01 12.11 3.35
C LEU A 243 14.92 11.09 2.90
N GLY A 244 14.34 10.34 3.84
CA GLY A 244 13.43 9.24 3.51
C GLY A 244 14.10 8.03 2.87
N VAL A 245 15.42 8.00 2.75
CA VAL A 245 16.17 6.99 2.00
C VAL A 245 16.67 5.87 2.91
N TYR A 246 17.29 6.24 4.03
CA TYR A 246 17.90 5.30 4.98
C TYR A 246 17.89 5.84 6.42
N GLY A 247 18.23 4.96 7.38
CA GLY A 247 18.30 5.30 8.80
C GLY A 247 17.11 4.80 9.60
N ARG A 248 17.07 5.20 10.89
CA ARG A 248 15.98 4.80 11.77
C ARG A 248 14.62 5.37 11.33
N PRO A 249 13.50 4.74 11.71
CA PRO A 249 12.17 5.28 11.42
C PRO A 249 11.96 6.68 11.97
N SER A 250 11.33 7.53 11.20
CA SER A 250 10.99 8.91 11.54
C SER A 250 9.70 9.31 10.82
N LEU A 251 9.15 10.46 11.17
CA LEU A 251 8.05 11.09 10.47
C LEU A 251 8.58 12.19 9.55
N MET A 252 8.04 12.30 8.35
CA MET A 252 8.36 13.36 7.40
C MET A 252 7.10 13.91 6.72
N LYS A 253 7.16 15.15 6.23
CA LYS A 253 6.04 15.76 5.51
C LYS A 253 5.82 15.09 4.16
N TYR A 254 4.59 15.10 3.67
CA TYR A 254 4.27 14.69 2.30
C TYR A 254 4.67 15.75 1.27
N ASN A 255 4.51 15.40 -0.01
CA ASN A 255 4.39 16.38 -1.08
C ASN A 255 3.27 17.38 -0.74
N LYS A 256 3.49 18.67 -1.03
CA LYS A 256 2.53 19.74 -0.73
C LYS A 256 1.13 19.51 -1.29
N LEU A 257 1.01 18.80 -2.43
CA LEU A 257 -0.28 18.46 -3.03
C LEU A 257 -1.12 17.54 -2.13
N VAL A 258 -0.51 16.74 -1.26
CA VAL A 258 -1.23 15.86 -0.32
C VAL A 258 -2.00 16.70 0.73
N TYR A 259 -1.51 17.89 1.06
CA TYR A 259 -2.17 18.79 2.02
C TYR A 259 -3.24 19.68 1.38
N ASP A 260 -3.37 19.68 0.07
CA ASP A 260 -4.44 20.40 -0.65
C ASP A 260 -5.78 19.68 -0.42
N GLN A 261 -6.57 20.21 0.50
CA GLN A 261 -7.84 19.60 0.93
C GLN A 261 -8.88 19.57 -0.21
N GLU A 262 -8.94 20.63 -1.02
CA GLU A 262 -9.88 20.69 -2.14
C GLU A 262 -9.52 19.62 -3.18
N LEU A 263 -8.24 19.49 -3.52
CA LEU A 263 -7.75 18.47 -4.45
C LEU A 263 -8.01 17.06 -3.91
N ARG A 264 -7.75 16.81 -2.62
CA ARG A 264 -8.04 15.50 -2.00
C ARG A 264 -9.53 15.17 -2.06
N GLY A 265 -10.39 16.11 -1.73
CA GLY A 265 -11.84 15.93 -1.80
C GLY A 265 -12.32 15.63 -3.22
N LYS A 266 -11.79 16.34 -4.23
CA LYS A 266 -12.08 16.07 -5.65
C LYS A 266 -11.64 14.66 -6.06
N ILE A 267 -10.45 14.23 -5.65
CA ILE A 267 -9.91 12.90 -5.95
C ILE A 267 -10.74 11.83 -5.24
N TRP A 268 -11.12 12.05 -3.99
CA TRP A 268 -11.99 11.13 -3.26
C TRP A 268 -13.33 10.95 -3.98
N SER A 269 -14.02 12.05 -4.29
CA SER A 269 -15.32 12.01 -4.97
C SER A 269 -15.22 11.38 -6.36
N TYR A 270 -14.16 11.67 -7.12
CA TYR A 270 -13.90 11.01 -8.39
C TYR A 270 -13.76 9.50 -8.19
N THR A 271 -12.94 9.07 -7.24
CA THR A 271 -12.68 7.64 -6.99
C THR A 271 -13.94 6.91 -6.48
N ALA A 272 -14.68 7.55 -5.57
CA ALA A 272 -15.94 7.00 -5.06
C ALA A 272 -16.97 6.78 -6.18
N ASN A 273 -17.09 7.74 -7.10
CA ASN A 273 -17.98 7.64 -8.25
C ASN A 273 -17.52 6.55 -9.24
N GLU A 274 -16.23 6.53 -9.60
CA GLU A 274 -15.66 5.52 -10.50
C GLU A 274 -15.86 4.10 -9.97
N LEU A 275 -15.70 3.90 -8.67
CA LEU A 275 -15.78 2.59 -8.05
C LEU A 275 -17.18 2.25 -7.51
N ASN A 276 -18.11 3.21 -7.55
CA ASN A 276 -19.43 3.15 -6.89
C ASN A 276 -19.31 2.70 -5.43
N LEU A 277 -18.41 3.36 -4.68
CA LEU A 277 -18.06 2.99 -3.31
C LEU A 277 -17.60 4.20 -2.49
N ASP A 278 -18.35 4.55 -1.44
CA ASP A 278 -18.05 5.64 -0.50
C ASP A 278 -18.37 5.23 0.95
N ILE A 279 -17.98 6.09 1.95
CA ILE A 279 -18.23 5.94 3.39
C ILE A 279 -18.77 7.24 4.02
#